data_ebb9d3d83a47d9e2fee10b87427f4b4e
#
_entry.id   ebb9d3d83a47d9e2fee10b87427f4b4e
#
_cell.length_a   1.000
_cell.length_b   1.000
_cell.length_c   1.000
_cell.angle_alpha   90.00
_cell.angle_beta   90.00
_cell.angle_gamma   90.00
#
_symmetry.space_group_name_H-M   'P 1'
#
loop_
_entity.id
_entity.type
_entity.pdbx_description
1 polymer ?
#
loop_
_entity_poly.entity_id
_entity_poly.type
_entity_poly.pdbx_seq_one_letter_code
_entity_poly.pdbx_strand_id
1 'polypeptide(L)'
;MLEAAIKRNADRLTRPERAIFNLHPPPLGTQLDDAPRLDENLQVQAVLGQVQYGPVGSSAVRDAEQERQPLLGLHGHIHESSGVRRLGRTMIINPGSDYSTGALNGALITLDKDKIKAHQLVRG
;
A
#
# COMPACT_ATOMS: atom_id res chain seq x y z
N MET A 1 14.24 7.61 -10.16
CA MET A 1 14.88 7.49 -8.82
C MET A 1 14.32 6.32 -8.02
N LEU A 2 13.07 6.41 -7.58
CA LEU A 2 12.41 5.32 -6.84
C LEU A 2 12.31 4.04 -7.69
N GLU A 3 11.86 4.17 -8.92
CA GLU A 3 11.73 3.06 -9.85
C GLU A 3 13.05 2.31 -10.04
N ALA A 4 14.14 3.03 -10.27
CA ALA A 4 15.46 2.42 -10.46
C ALA A 4 15.97 1.74 -9.18
N ALA A 5 15.68 2.30 -8.01
CA ALA A 5 16.07 1.70 -6.74
C ALA A 5 15.29 0.40 -6.47
N ILE A 6 14.01 0.40 -6.75
CA ILE A 6 13.16 -0.80 -6.62
C ILE A 6 13.66 -1.88 -7.59
N LYS A 7 13.89 -1.51 -8.84
CA LYS A 7 14.36 -2.45 -9.86
C LYS A 7 15.69 -3.10 -9.46
N ARG A 8 16.67 -2.31 -9.01
CA ARG A 8 17.97 -2.86 -8.59
C ARG A 8 17.84 -3.91 -7.50
N ASN A 9 16.94 -3.69 -6.54
CA ASN A 9 16.73 -4.63 -5.46
C ASN A 9 15.91 -5.84 -5.91
N ALA A 10 14.87 -5.62 -6.69
CA ALA A 10 14.00 -6.68 -7.18
C ALA A 10 14.72 -7.63 -8.14
N ASP A 11 15.64 -7.11 -8.97
CA ASP A 11 16.41 -7.92 -9.91
C ASP A 11 17.35 -8.94 -9.21
N ARG A 12 17.60 -8.76 -7.92
CA ARG A 12 18.43 -9.66 -7.12
C ARG A 12 17.64 -10.85 -6.57
N LEU A 13 16.33 -10.82 -6.68
CA LEU A 13 15.47 -11.90 -6.17
C LEU A 13 15.50 -13.09 -7.12
N THR A 14 15.73 -14.28 -6.57
CA THR A 14 15.66 -15.54 -7.31
C THR A 14 14.26 -16.14 -7.28
N ARG A 15 13.50 -15.84 -6.23
CA ARG A 15 12.12 -16.31 -6.03
C ARG A 15 11.22 -15.18 -5.58
N PRO A 16 10.85 -14.26 -6.49
CA PRO A 16 10.03 -13.11 -6.14
C PRO A 16 8.66 -13.49 -5.54
N GLU A 17 8.12 -14.65 -5.93
CA GLU A 17 6.85 -15.16 -5.39
C GLU A 17 6.89 -15.46 -3.88
N ARG A 18 8.07 -15.48 -3.29
CA ARG A 18 8.27 -15.65 -1.85
C ARG A 18 8.71 -14.35 -1.16
N ALA A 19 8.88 -13.28 -1.91
CA ALA A 19 9.37 -12.01 -1.37
C ALA A 19 8.27 -11.23 -0.67
N ILE A 20 8.68 -10.42 0.29
CA ILE A 20 7.85 -9.39 0.91
C ILE A 20 8.42 -8.05 0.47
N PHE A 21 7.61 -7.24 -0.20
CA PHE A 21 7.99 -5.88 -0.57
C PHE A 21 7.51 -4.92 0.53
N ASN A 22 8.47 -4.28 1.19
CA ASN A 22 8.19 -3.26 2.19
C ASN A 22 8.51 -1.89 1.59
N LEU A 23 7.50 -1.28 0.98
CA LEU A 23 7.61 -0.02 0.26
C LEU A 23 6.59 0.96 0.85
N HIS A 24 7.07 2.10 1.32
CA HIS A 24 6.22 3.03 2.08
C HIS A 24 4.98 3.50 1.30
N PRO A 25 5.08 4.04 0.06
CA PRO A 25 3.88 4.42 -0.67
C PRO A 25 3.14 3.19 -1.20
N PRO A 26 1.80 3.19 -1.15
CA PRO A 26 1.03 2.10 -1.74
C PRO A 26 1.02 2.17 -3.26
N PRO A 27 0.70 1.04 -3.93
CA PRO A 27 0.55 1.02 -5.38
C PRO A 27 -0.60 1.92 -5.84
N LEU A 28 -0.38 2.63 -6.94
CA LEU A 28 -1.37 3.52 -7.52
C LEU A 28 -2.66 2.79 -7.91
N GLY A 29 -3.82 3.36 -7.54
CA GLY A 29 -5.11 2.89 -8.00
C GLY A 29 -5.59 1.59 -7.36
N THR A 30 -5.13 1.27 -6.16
CA THR A 30 -5.49 0.04 -5.45
C THR A 30 -6.53 0.25 -4.36
N GLN A 31 -7.03 1.47 -4.20
CA GLN A 31 -7.89 1.90 -3.09
C GLN A 31 -7.19 1.95 -1.73
N LEU A 32 -5.95 1.48 -1.64
CA LEU A 32 -5.10 1.68 -0.47
C LEU A 32 -4.33 2.99 -0.56
N ASP A 33 -4.56 3.75 -1.62
CA ASP A 33 -3.91 5.00 -1.94
C ASP A 33 -4.90 6.15 -2.16
N ASP A 34 -6.13 6.00 -1.75
CA ASP A 34 -7.13 7.06 -1.90
C ASP A 34 -6.93 8.13 -0.82
N ALA A 35 -6.82 9.36 -1.27
CA ALA A 35 -6.69 10.52 -0.40
C ALA A 35 -7.60 11.65 -0.88
N PRO A 36 -7.94 12.62 -0.01
CA PRO A 36 -8.69 13.79 -0.43
C PRO A 36 -7.98 14.53 -1.55
N ARG A 37 -8.71 14.86 -2.61
CA ARG A 37 -8.18 15.66 -3.71
C ARG A 37 -7.96 17.10 -3.26
N LEU A 38 -6.85 17.68 -3.68
CA LEU A 38 -6.49 19.06 -3.37
C LEU A 38 -6.58 19.91 -4.63
N ASP A 39 -7.00 21.16 -4.46
CA ASP A 39 -6.97 22.16 -5.52
C ASP A 39 -5.60 22.81 -5.64
N GLU A 40 -5.48 23.84 -6.52
CA GLU A 40 -4.22 24.57 -6.75
C GLU A 40 -3.66 25.22 -5.48
N ASN A 41 -4.53 25.52 -4.51
CA ASN A 41 -4.16 26.16 -3.24
C ASN A 41 -3.96 25.14 -2.11
N LEU A 42 -3.88 23.85 -2.45
CA LEU A 42 -3.74 22.73 -1.50
C LEU A 42 -4.92 22.62 -0.52
N GLN A 43 -6.10 23.08 -0.95
CA GLN A 43 -7.34 22.94 -0.19
C GLN A 43 -8.08 21.70 -0.64
N VAL A 44 -8.75 21.04 0.30
CA VAL A 44 -9.55 19.84 0.01
C VAL A 44 -10.70 20.21 -0.92
N GLN A 45 -10.80 19.48 -2.04
CA GLN A 45 -11.89 19.65 -3.00
C GLN A 45 -13.15 18.97 -2.50
N ALA A 46 -14.27 19.67 -2.58
CA ALA A 46 -15.57 19.14 -2.22
C ALA A 46 -16.61 19.52 -3.27
N VAL A 47 -17.53 18.61 -3.55
CA VAL A 47 -18.67 18.83 -4.45
C VAL A 47 -19.94 18.56 -3.65
N LEU A 48 -20.83 19.54 -3.58
CA LEU A 48 -22.10 19.44 -2.81
C LEU A 48 -21.85 19.02 -1.35
N GLY A 49 -20.78 19.54 -0.72
CA GLY A 49 -20.42 19.24 0.66
C GLY A 49 -19.72 17.89 0.86
N GLN A 50 -19.46 17.14 -0.21
CA GLN A 50 -18.78 15.86 -0.13
C GLN A 50 -17.33 15.99 -0.60
N VAL A 51 -16.40 15.53 0.24
CA VAL A 51 -14.96 15.51 -0.09
C VAL A 51 -14.73 14.54 -1.24
N GLN A 52 -13.95 15.00 -2.23
CA GLN A 52 -13.57 14.18 -3.37
C GLN A 52 -12.27 13.42 -3.06
N TYR A 53 -12.25 12.13 -3.31
CA TYR A 53 -11.09 11.27 -3.13
C TYR A 53 -10.54 10.82 -4.46
N GLY A 54 -9.28 10.48 -4.49
CA GLY A 54 -8.64 9.95 -5.67
C GLY A 54 -7.31 9.27 -5.35
N PRO A 55 -6.80 8.49 -6.30
CA PRO A 55 -5.56 7.73 -6.10
C PRO A 55 -4.34 8.64 -6.09
N VAL A 56 -3.49 8.47 -5.10
CA VAL A 56 -2.25 9.25 -4.95
C VAL A 56 -1.02 8.36 -4.72
N GLY A 57 -1.16 7.06 -4.94
CA GLY A 57 -0.09 6.10 -4.76
C GLY A 57 1.01 6.21 -5.82
N SER A 58 1.93 5.27 -5.77
CA SER A 58 3.10 5.24 -6.63
C SER A 58 2.90 4.31 -7.82
N SER A 59 3.08 4.83 -9.03
CA SER A 59 3.09 4.01 -10.24
C SER A 59 4.31 3.09 -10.26
N ALA A 60 5.45 3.55 -9.77
CA ALA A 60 6.67 2.72 -9.70
C ALA A 60 6.48 1.52 -8.78
N VAL A 61 5.82 1.70 -7.64
CA VAL A 61 5.49 0.61 -6.72
C VAL A 61 4.49 -0.34 -7.36
N ARG A 62 3.45 0.19 -8.01
CA ARG A 62 2.47 -0.63 -8.71
C ARG A 62 3.12 -1.50 -9.78
N ASP A 63 3.95 -0.89 -10.63
CA ASP A 63 4.60 -1.60 -11.72
C ASP A 63 5.52 -2.70 -11.20
N ALA A 64 6.30 -2.42 -10.15
CA ALA A 64 7.20 -3.40 -9.54
C ALA A 64 6.45 -4.59 -8.95
N GLU A 65 5.38 -4.34 -8.21
CA GLU A 65 4.60 -5.40 -7.60
C GLU A 65 3.78 -6.19 -8.63
N GLN A 66 3.25 -5.52 -9.64
CA GLN A 66 2.51 -6.17 -10.70
C GLN A 66 3.42 -7.05 -11.57
N GLU A 67 4.61 -6.57 -11.87
CA GLU A 67 5.59 -7.29 -12.68
C GLU A 67 6.20 -8.47 -11.94
N ARG A 68 6.59 -8.27 -10.67
CA ARG A 68 7.31 -9.29 -9.90
C ARG A 68 6.40 -10.22 -9.12
N GLN A 69 5.19 -9.80 -8.82
CA GLN A 69 4.19 -10.57 -8.08
C GLN A 69 4.75 -11.17 -6.79
N PRO A 70 5.26 -10.34 -5.86
CA PRO A 70 5.72 -10.84 -4.57
C PRO A 70 4.56 -11.48 -3.80
N LEU A 71 4.87 -12.22 -2.76
CA LEU A 71 3.87 -12.81 -1.90
C LEU A 71 3.02 -11.74 -1.21
N LEU A 72 3.69 -10.67 -0.77
CA LEU A 72 3.08 -9.65 0.09
C LEU A 72 3.71 -8.29 -0.20
N GLY A 73 2.89 -7.25 -0.26
CA GLY A 73 3.29 -5.86 -0.27
C GLY A 73 2.82 -5.17 1.01
N LEU A 74 3.73 -4.55 1.74
CA LEU A 74 3.45 -3.80 2.95
C LEU A 74 3.63 -2.32 2.69
N HIS A 75 2.59 -1.53 2.99
CA HIS A 75 2.54 -0.11 2.67
C HIS A 75 2.00 0.71 3.84
N GLY A 76 2.22 2.01 3.77
CA GLY A 76 1.70 2.99 4.71
C GLY A 76 1.37 4.29 4.00
N HIS A 77 1.92 5.39 4.44
CA HIS A 77 1.87 6.73 3.84
C HIS A 77 0.46 7.35 3.76
N ILE A 78 -0.50 6.66 3.19
CA ILE A 78 -1.88 7.17 3.06
C ILE A 78 -2.66 6.71 4.29
N HIS A 79 -2.73 7.58 5.27
CA HIS A 79 -3.24 7.27 6.61
C HIS A 79 -4.71 6.90 6.64
N GLU A 80 -5.50 7.50 5.76
CA GLU A 80 -6.95 7.31 5.69
C GLU A 80 -7.39 6.10 4.85
N SER A 81 -6.47 5.43 4.18
CA SER A 81 -6.79 4.31 3.26
C SER A 81 -6.32 2.98 3.80
N SER A 82 -6.89 2.56 4.92
CA SER A 82 -6.57 1.25 5.49
C SER A 82 -7.29 0.12 4.74
N GLY A 83 -6.65 -1.03 4.67
CA GLY A 83 -7.28 -2.20 4.09
C GLY A 83 -6.31 -3.24 3.59
N VAL A 84 -6.88 -4.27 3.00
CA VAL A 84 -6.19 -5.37 2.34
C VAL A 84 -6.78 -5.51 0.95
N ARG A 85 -5.94 -5.59 -0.07
CA ARG A 85 -6.36 -5.74 -1.46
C ARG A 85 -5.46 -6.75 -2.16
N ARG A 86 -5.84 -7.11 -3.37
CA ARG A 86 -5.04 -7.97 -4.25
C ARG A 86 -4.61 -7.20 -5.49
N LEU A 87 -3.34 -7.34 -5.83
CA LEU A 87 -2.78 -6.87 -7.10
C LEU A 87 -2.24 -8.10 -7.82
N GLY A 88 -3.03 -8.68 -8.72
CA GLY A 88 -2.77 -10.00 -9.22
C GLY A 88 -2.89 -11.03 -8.07
N ARG A 89 -1.86 -11.83 -7.85
CA ARG A 89 -1.81 -12.74 -6.70
C ARG A 89 -1.12 -12.14 -5.47
N THR A 90 -0.52 -10.95 -5.59
CA THR A 90 0.11 -10.27 -4.46
C THR A 90 -0.94 -9.71 -3.53
N MET A 91 -0.87 -10.06 -2.25
CA MET A 91 -1.65 -9.39 -1.23
C MET A 91 -0.96 -8.09 -0.84
N ILE A 92 -1.69 -6.98 -0.88
CA ILE A 92 -1.18 -5.68 -0.47
C ILE A 92 -1.94 -5.18 0.74
N ILE A 93 -1.21 -4.60 1.69
CA ILE A 93 -1.78 -4.16 2.97
C ILE A 93 -1.30 -2.74 3.27
N ASN A 94 -2.25 -1.89 3.66
CA ASN A 94 -1.99 -0.61 4.30
C ASN A 94 -2.84 -0.59 5.58
N PRO A 95 -2.24 -0.64 6.77
CA PRO A 95 -3.02 -0.61 8.01
C PRO A 95 -3.61 0.75 8.31
N GLY A 96 -3.21 1.80 7.58
CA GLY A 96 -3.59 3.16 7.88
C GLY A 96 -2.87 3.70 9.10
N SER A 97 -3.24 4.91 9.50
CA SER A 97 -2.68 5.53 10.68
C SER A 97 -3.72 6.44 11.33
N ASP A 98 -3.75 6.42 12.63
CA ASP A 98 -4.64 7.27 13.42
C ASP A 98 -3.88 7.84 14.62
N TYR A 99 -2.65 8.23 14.37
CA TYR A 99 -1.73 8.70 15.42
C TYR A 99 -2.26 9.92 16.17
N SER A 100 -3.09 10.74 15.53
CA SER A 100 -3.68 11.93 16.17
C SER A 100 -4.63 11.59 17.32
N THR A 101 -5.19 10.37 17.32
CA THR A 101 -6.04 9.88 18.41
C THR A 101 -5.28 9.04 19.43
N GLY A 102 -3.97 8.84 19.20
CA GLY A 102 -3.14 7.99 20.06
C GLY A 102 -3.28 6.50 19.80
N ALA A 103 -4.03 6.10 18.77
CA ALA A 103 -4.18 4.71 18.40
C ALA A 103 -3.06 4.25 17.47
N LEU A 104 -2.60 3.03 17.68
CA LEU A 104 -1.61 2.38 16.80
C LEU A 104 -2.34 1.37 15.91
N ASN A 105 -2.23 1.58 14.60
CA ASN A 105 -2.75 0.64 13.61
C ASN A 105 -1.62 -0.24 13.10
N GLY A 106 -1.92 -1.51 12.88
CA GLY A 106 -0.95 -2.45 12.38
C GLY A 106 -1.62 -3.60 11.63
N ALA A 107 -0.80 -4.52 11.18
CA ALA A 107 -1.26 -5.74 10.55
C ALA A 107 -0.54 -6.94 11.16
N LEU A 108 -1.30 -7.95 11.52
CA LEU A 108 -0.76 -9.22 11.98
C LEU A 108 -0.89 -10.22 10.84
N ILE A 109 0.24 -10.76 10.39
CA ILE A 109 0.28 -11.64 9.23
C ILE A 109 0.96 -12.95 9.63
N THR A 110 0.28 -14.05 9.38
CA THR A 110 0.83 -15.38 9.62
C THR A 110 1.24 -15.99 8.29
N LEU A 111 2.52 -16.33 8.19
CA LEU A 111 3.08 -16.96 7.02
C LEU A 111 3.32 -18.45 7.28
N ASP A 112 3.11 -19.26 6.25
CA ASP A 112 3.41 -20.69 6.27
C ASP A 112 4.14 -21.04 4.99
N LYS A 113 5.47 -21.20 5.09
CA LYS A 113 6.36 -21.47 3.94
C LYS A 113 6.16 -20.40 2.84
N ASP A 114 5.46 -20.76 1.76
CA ASP A 114 5.33 -19.94 0.56
C ASP A 114 3.99 -19.23 0.47
N LYS A 115 3.21 -19.18 1.55
CA LYS A 115 1.86 -18.61 1.49
C LYS A 115 1.52 -17.82 2.73
N ILE A 116 0.53 -16.95 2.56
CA ILE A 116 -0.09 -16.22 3.67
C ILE A 116 -1.19 -17.11 4.23
N LYS A 117 -1.02 -17.55 5.47
CA LYS A 117 -1.98 -18.42 6.16
C LYS A 117 -3.14 -17.63 6.73
N ALA A 118 -2.86 -16.46 7.29
CA ALA A 118 -3.87 -15.60 7.89
C ALA A 118 -3.36 -14.15 7.92
N HIS A 119 -4.30 -13.22 7.95
CA HIS A 119 -4.00 -11.80 8.12
C HIS A 119 -5.11 -11.15 8.92
N GLN A 120 -4.75 -10.09 9.65
CA GLN A 120 -5.71 -9.32 10.46
C GLN A 120 -5.17 -7.90 10.63
N LEU A 121 -6.02 -6.91 10.36
CA LEU A 121 -5.73 -5.55 10.76
C LEU A 121 -6.02 -5.41 12.25
N VAL A 122 -5.10 -4.79 12.97
CA VAL A 122 -5.19 -4.65 14.42
C VAL A 122 -5.05 -3.19 14.82
N ARG A 123 -5.59 -2.85 15.99
CA ARG A 123 -5.54 -1.51 16.54
C ARG A 123 -5.37 -1.58 18.06
N GLY A 124 -4.47 -0.74 18.57
CA GLY A 124 -4.23 -0.65 20.00
C GLY A 124 -3.94 0.75 20.50
#